data_5c66dc9199056407d4f1b302bef941b5
#
_entry.id   5c66dc9199056407d4f1b302bef941b5
#
_cell.length_a   1.000
_cell.length_b   1.000
_cell.length_c   1.000
_cell.angle_alpha   90.00
_cell.angle_beta   90.00
_cell.angle_gamma   90.00
#
_symmetry.space_group_name_H-M   'P 1'
#
loop_
_entity.id
_entity.type
_entity.pdbx_description
1 polymer ?
#
loop_
_entity_poly.entity_id
_entity_poly.type
_entity_poly.pdbx_seq_one_letter_code
_entity_poly.pdbx_strand_id
1 'polypeptide(L)'
;MAQDNQSRTGWNATDPGPANSALDAQNPDSTWPPATDSKSLVQTFKYPFSFANKRTYEGGWSREVTVRELAVSKALAGVNMRLTAGGVRELHWHTADEWAIVLYGSARITAIDRDGKSFVTM
;
A
#
# COMPACT_ATOMS: atom_id res chain seq x y z
N MET A 1 7.38 1.42 -25.30
CA MET A 1 8.28 1.58 -24.14
C MET A 1 8.32 3.00 -23.55
N ALA A 2 7.97 4.03 -24.32
CA ALA A 2 7.91 5.40 -23.78
C ALA A 2 6.65 5.70 -22.92
N GLN A 3 5.64 4.87 -23.00
CA GLN A 3 4.39 5.07 -22.24
C GLN A 3 4.49 4.73 -20.75
N ASP A 4 5.39 3.83 -20.38
CA ASP A 4 5.55 3.42 -18.99
C ASP A 4 6.04 4.56 -18.09
N ASN A 5 6.85 5.43 -18.65
CA ASN A 5 7.41 6.53 -17.88
C ASN A 5 6.36 7.60 -17.52
N GLN A 6 5.34 7.77 -18.33
CA GLN A 6 4.35 8.81 -18.09
C GLN A 6 3.41 8.47 -16.94
N SER A 7 3.02 7.22 -16.81
CA SER A 7 2.15 6.86 -15.69
C SER A 7 2.89 6.78 -14.37
N ARG A 8 4.19 6.55 -14.40
CA ARG A 8 5.03 6.54 -13.20
C ARG A 8 5.40 7.94 -12.74
N THR A 9 5.61 8.83 -13.69
CA THR A 9 6.02 10.21 -13.42
C THR A 9 4.86 11.18 -13.40
N GLY A 10 3.76 10.80 -13.96
CA GLY A 10 2.58 11.65 -14.09
C GLY A 10 1.87 11.95 -12.77
N TRP A 11 2.10 11.15 -11.73
CA TRP A 11 1.55 11.36 -10.39
C TRP A 11 0.12 11.84 -10.39
N ASN A 12 -0.65 11.33 -11.33
CA ASN A 12 -2.05 11.67 -11.50
C ASN A 12 -2.92 10.96 -10.45
N ALA A 13 -4.20 11.05 -10.58
CA ALA A 13 -5.16 10.52 -9.60
C ALA A 13 -5.05 9.00 -9.36
N THR A 14 -4.33 8.28 -10.21
CA THR A 14 -4.13 6.83 -10.06
C THR A 14 -2.88 6.47 -9.28
N ASP A 15 -2.03 7.45 -8.96
CA ASP A 15 -0.81 7.22 -8.21
C ASP A 15 -1.14 6.65 -6.82
N PRO A 16 -0.56 5.52 -6.45
CA PRO A 16 -0.82 4.91 -5.14
C PRO A 16 -0.18 5.66 -3.98
N GLY A 17 0.60 6.69 -4.24
CA GLY A 17 1.32 7.44 -3.20
C GLY A 17 2.82 7.48 -3.43
N PRO A 18 3.61 7.73 -2.39
CA PRO A 18 5.05 7.82 -2.53
C PRO A 18 5.62 6.55 -3.16
N ALA A 19 6.48 6.72 -4.17
CA ALA A 19 7.18 5.63 -4.82
C ALA A 19 8.68 5.73 -4.53
N ASN A 20 9.33 4.59 -4.50
CA ASN A 20 10.77 4.50 -4.49
C ASN A 20 11.23 4.18 -5.91
N SER A 21 11.73 5.17 -6.63
CA SER A 21 12.12 5.02 -8.03
C SER A 21 13.21 3.98 -8.27
N ALA A 22 14.09 3.76 -7.29
CA ALA A 22 15.13 2.74 -7.39
C ALA A 22 14.54 1.32 -7.28
N LEU A 23 13.57 1.12 -6.38
CA LEU A 23 12.86 -0.16 -6.27
C LEU A 23 11.93 -0.39 -7.47
N ASP A 24 11.25 0.64 -7.93
CA ASP A 24 10.39 0.56 -9.11
C ASP A 24 11.20 0.19 -10.36
N ALA A 25 12.40 0.74 -10.52
CA ALA A 25 13.30 0.38 -11.61
C ALA A 25 13.77 -1.08 -11.56
N GLN A 26 13.92 -1.64 -10.37
CA GLN A 26 14.28 -3.05 -10.18
C GLN A 26 13.08 -3.98 -10.36
N ASN A 27 11.88 -3.50 -10.06
CA ASN A 27 10.64 -4.27 -10.13
C ASN A 27 9.58 -3.50 -10.91
N PRO A 28 9.78 -3.28 -12.22
CA PRO A 28 8.90 -2.45 -13.02
C PRO A 28 7.44 -2.91 -13.02
N ASP A 29 7.21 -4.19 -12.87
CA ASP A 29 5.88 -4.78 -12.86
C ASP A 29 5.16 -4.73 -11.51
N SER A 30 5.80 -4.24 -10.45
CA SER A 30 5.21 -4.26 -9.11
C SER A 30 4.01 -3.32 -8.96
N THR A 31 4.00 -2.23 -9.74
CA THR A 31 2.95 -1.20 -9.69
C THR A 31 2.05 -1.20 -10.92
N TRP A 32 2.36 -2.01 -11.92
CA TRP A 32 1.67 -2.05 -13.20
C TRP A 32 0.89 -3.33 -13.40
N PRO A 33 -0.28 -3.25 -14.02
CA PRO A 33 -0.91 -4.46 -14.50
C PRO A 33 -0.04 -5.10 -15.59
N PRO A 34 -0.10 -6.41 -15.77
CA PRO A 34 0.55 -7.06 -16.89
C PRO A 34 0.01 -6.51 -18.21
N ALA A 35 0.89 -6.40 -19.21
CA ALA A 35 0.52 -5.89 -20.53
C ALA A 35 -0.46 -6.80 -21.28
N THR A 36 -0.48 -8.07 -20.92
CA THR A 36 -1.38 -9.05 -21.53
C THR A 36 -2.03 -9.90 -20.44
N ASP A 37 -3.30 -10.24 -20.67
CA ASP A 37 -3.97 -11.26 -19.88
C ASP A 37 -3.42 -12.62 -20.28
N SER A 38 -2.62 -13.18 -19.41
CA SER A 38 -2.18 -14.55 -19.54
C SER A 38 -3.35 -15.48 -19.18
N LYS A 39 -3.88 -16.21 -20.12
CA LYS A 39 -4.86 -17.30 -19.88
C LYS A 39 -4.22 -18.49 -19.17
N SER A 40 -3.19 -18.26 -18.40
CA SER A 40 -2.54 -19.27 -17.58
C SER A 40 -3.49 -19.78 -16.51
N LEU A 41 -3.42 -21.06 -16.22
CA LEU A 41 -4.10 -21.67 -15.08
C LEU A 41 -3.50 -21.21 -13.74
N VAL A 42 -2.31 -20.62 -13.78
CA VAL A 42 -1.66 -20.09 -12.59
C VAL A 42 -2.20 -18.69 -12.31
N GLN A 43 -2.81 -18.51 -11.14
CA GLN A 43 -3.28 -17.21 -10.71
C GLN A 43 -2.11 -16.23 -10.55
N THR A 44 -2.33 -14.98 -10.95
CA THR A 44 -1.37 -13.93 -10.66
C THR A 44 -1.18 -13.77 -9.15
N PHE A 45 0.05 -13.53 -8.72
CA PHE A 45 0.40 -13.29 -7.31
C PHE A 45 0.76 -11.82 -7.07
N LYS A 46 0.51 -10.93 -8.01
CA LYS A 46 0.72 -9.48 -7.88
C LYS A 46 -0.57 -8.72 -8.11
N TYR A 47 -0.70 -7.61 -7.41
CA TYR A 47 -1.82 -6.70 -7.55
C TYR A 47 -1.34 -5.25 -7.39
N PRO A 48 -1.50 -4.39 -8.39
CA PRO A 48 -1.10 -2.99 -8.29
C PRO A 48 -2.03 -2.23 -7.35
N PHE A 49 -1.49 -1.50 -6.39
CA PHE A 49 -2.29 -0.66 -5.49
C PHE A 49 -3.11 0.41 -6.23
N SER A 50 -2.70 0.80 -7.43
CA SER A 50 -3.48 1.73 -8.28
C SER A 50 -4.88 1.24 -8.62
N PHE A 51 -5.09 -0.07 -8.61
CA PHE A 51 -6.41 -0.68 -8.84
C PHE A 51 -7.23 -0.87 -7.56
N ALA A 52 -6.58 -0.77 -6.42
CA ALA A 52 -7.29 -0.87 -5.15
C ALA A 52 -8.17 0.37 -4.93
N ASN A 53 -9.33 0.16 -4.32
CA ASN A 53 -10.21 1.26 -3.97
C ASN A 53 -9.51 2.25 -3.06
N LYS A 54 -9.50 3.52 -3.46
CA LYS A 54 -8.94 4.61 -2.66
C LYS A 54 -10.01 5.14 -1.73
N ARG A 55 -9.79 4.95 -0.44
CA ARG A 55 -10.61 5.57 0.61
C ARG A 55 -9.96 6.87 1.03
N THR A 56 -10.69 7.97 0.89
CA THR A 56 -10.21 9.30 1.24
C THR A 56 -10.90 9.78 2.52
N TYR A 57 -10.10 10.31 3.44
CA TYR A 57 -10.50 10.82 4.72
C TYR A 57 -9.95 12.23 4.90
N GLU A 58 -10.42 12.95 5.91
CA GLU A 58 -9.89 14.28 6.24
C GLU A 58 -8.39 14.26 6.54
N GLY A 59 -7.92 13.24 7.26
CA GLY A 59 -6.51 13.07 7.62
C GLY A 59 -5.62 12.40 6.57
N GLY A 60 -6.15 12.05 5.38
CA GLY A 60 -5.36 11.39 4.36
C GLY A 60 -6.14 10.38 3.51
N TRP A 61 -5.49 9.33 3.03
CA TRP A 61 -6.14 8.28 2.26
C TRP A 61 -5.46 6.92 2.51
N SER A 62 -6.21 5.86 2.22
CA SER A 62 -5.68 4.50 2.20
C SER A 62 -6.15 3.70 0.99
N ARG A 63 -5.37 2.70 0.62
CA ARG A 63 -5.70 1.64 -0.34
C ARG A 63 -5.33 0.31 0.28
N GLU A 64 -6.20 -0.66 0.16
CA GLU A 64 -6.02 -1.97 0.75
C GLU A 64 -6.07 -3.04 -0.33
N VAL A 65 -5.22 -4.04 -0.21
CA VAL A 65 -5.22 -5.25 -1.01
C VAL A 65 -5.31 -6.44 -0.07
N THR A 66 -6.39 -7.15 -0.15
CA THR A 66 -6.70 -8.33 0.68
C THR A 66 -6.94 -9.54 -0.21
N VAL A 67 -7.39 -10.62 0.39
CA VAL A 67 -7.81 -11.81 -0.37
C VAL A 67 -8.94 -11.53 -1.38
N ARG A 68 -9.69 -10.44 -1.20
CA ARG A 68 -10.73 -10.03 -2.17
C ARG A 68 -10.14 -9.55 -3.49
N GLU A 69 -9.09 -8.75 -3.40
CA GLU A 69 -8.42 -8.19 -4.56
C GLU A 69 -7.39 -9.17 -5.14
N LEU A 70 -6.74 -9.93 -4.27
CA LEU A 70 -5.69 -10.87 -4.63
C LEU A 70 -5.96 -12.24 -3.98
N ALA A 71 -6.59 -13.14 -4.70
CA ALA A 71 -7.09 -14.41 -4.18
C ALA A 71 -6.02 -15.31 -3.54
N VAL A 72 -4.77 -15.17 -3.93
CA VAL A 72 -3.64 -15.92 -3.34
C VAL A 72 -3.20 -15.35 -1.98
N SER A 73 -3.63 -14.15 -1.63
CA SER A 73 -3.25 -13.44 -0.41
C SER A 73 -4.10 -13.87 0.80
N LYS A 74 -4.02 -15.14 1.15
CA LYS A 74 -4.87 -15.73 2.20
C LYS A 74 -4.40 -15.42 3.61
N ALA A 75 -3.13 -15.13 3.80
CA ALA A 75 -2.50 -14.91 5.10
C ALA A 75 -1.83 -13.54 5.22
N LEU A 76 -1.89 -12.72 4.19
CA LEU A 76 -1.25 -11.41 4.15
C LEU A 76 -2.20 -10.39 3.52
N ALA A 77 -2.26 -9.19 4.08
CA ALA A 77 -2.92 -8.04 3.47
C ALA A 77 -1.91 -6.89 3.35
N GLY A 78 -2.06 -6.09 2.30
CA GLY A 78 -1.25 -4.89 2.11
C GLY A 78 -2.09 -3.63 2.25
N VAL A 79 -1.52 -2.61 2.88
CA VAL A 79 -2.12 -1.28 2.96
C VAL A 79 -1.10 -0.25 2.50
N ASN A 80 -1.49 0.58 1.55
CA ASN A 80 -0.77 1.78 1.20
C ASN A 80 -1.56 2.97 1.74
N MET A 81 -0.92 3.77 2.58
CA MET A 81 -1.56 4.86 3.31
C MET A 81 -0.76 6.14 3.21
N ARG A 82 -1.45 7.26 3.13
CA ARG A 82 -0.90 8.59 3.30
C ARG A 82 -1.65 9.32 4.39
N LEU A 83 -0.91 9.85 5.35
CA LEU A 83 -1.43 10.84 6.29
C LEU A 83 -0.95 12.23 5.85
N THR A 84 -1.82 13.21 5.93
CA THR A 84 -1.46 14.62 5.82
C THR A 84 -0.75 15.07 7.09
N ALA A 85 -0.02 16.18 7.03
CA ALA A 85 0.61 16.73 8.23
C ALA A 85 -0.45 16.98 9.32
N GLY A 86 -0.23 16.41 10.51
CA GLY A 86 -1.20 16.43 11.61
C GLY A 86 -2.34 15.42 11.50
N GLY A 87 -2.42 14.67 10.41
CA GLY A 87 -3.40 13.60 10.25
C GLY A 87 -3.15 12.44 11.22
N VAL A 88 -4.22 11.81 11.65
CA VAL A 88 -4.18 10.71 12.61
C VAL A 88 -4.87 9.49 12.01
N ARG A 89 -4.23 8.35 12.14
CA ARG A 89 -4.88 7.04 12.02
C ARG A 89 -5.31 6.63 13.42
N GLU A 90 -6.59 6.48 13.59
CA GLU A 90 -7.16 6.19 14.91
C GLU A 90 -6.67 4.86 15.46
N LEU A 91 -6.69 4.74 16.77
CA LEU A 91 -6.39 3.50 17.47
C LEU A 91 -7.37 2.40 17.02
N HIS A 92 -6.81 1.30 16.62
CA HIS A 92 -7.55 0.12 16.16
C HIS A 92 -6.79 -1.13 16.56
N TRP A 93 -7.44 -2.27 16.49
CA TRP A 93 -6.84 -3.57 16.79
C TRP A 93 -7.31 -4.63 15.81
N HIS A 94 -6.52 -5.66 15.67
CA HIS A 94 -6.80 -6.85 14.88
C HIS A 94 -6.03 -8.05 15.45
N THR A 95 -6.37 -9.24 15.00
CA THR A 95 -5.75 -10.48 15.48
C THR A 95 -4.46 -10.84 14.74
N ALA A 96 -4.19 -10.21 13.62
CA ALA A 96 -2.98 -10.44 12.82
C ALA A 96 -1.83 -9.57 13.33
N ASP A 97 -0.61 -10.05 13.15
CA ASP A 97 0.59 -9.24 13.33
C ASP A 97 0.66 -8.14 12.27
N GLU A 98 1.20 -6.99 12.64
CA GLU A 98 1.36 -5.86 11.75
C GLU A 98 2.80 -5.33 11.79
N TRP A 99 3.28 -4.93 10.64
CA TRP A 99 4.49 -4.16 10.49
C TRP A 99 4.25 -3.01 9.52
N ALA A 100 5.03 -1.95 9.64
CA ALA A 100 4.92 -0.78 8.79
C ALA A 100 6.28 -0.26 8.36
N ILE A 101 6.35 0.28 7.14
CA ILE A 101 7.50 1.02 6.61
C ILE A 101 7.04 2.43 6.29
N VAL A 102 7.75 3.42 6.81
CA VAL A 102 7.56 4.81 6.42
C VAL A 102 8.37 5.07 5.16
N LEU A 103 7.69 5.29 4.04
CA LEU A 103 8.31 5.51 2.74
C LEU A 103 8.73 6.97 2.55
N TYR A 104 8.02 7.90 3.16
CA TYR A 104 8.29 9.33 3.07
C TYR A 104 7.77 10.07 4.30
N GLY A 105 8.52 11.06 4.76
CA GLY A 105 8.16 11.85 5.94
C GLY A 105 8.48 11.13 7.25
N SER A 106 7.80 11.52 8.30
CA SER A 106 7.92 10.93 9.64
C SER A 106 6.55 10.74 10.27
N ALA A 107 6.43 9.74 11.12
CA ALA A 107 5.19 9.45 11.83
C ALA A 107 5.51 9.00 13.26
N ARG A 108 4.65 9.39 14.21
CA ARG A 108 4.64 8.81 15.54
C ARG A 108 3.67 7.64 15.54
N ILE A 109 4.16 6.47 15.92
CA ILE A 109 3.35 5.26 16.05
C ILE A 109 3.23 4.92 17.53
N THR A 110 2.01 4.72 18.00
CA THR A 110 1.73 4.27 19.36
C THR A 110 1.06 2.90 19.27
N ALA A 111 1.64 1.91 19.92
CA ALA A 111 1.05 0.60 20.07
C ALA A 111 0.72 0.35 21.55
N ILE A 112 -0.37 -0.35 21.79
CA ILE A 112 -0.81 -0.76 23.12
C ILE A 112 -0.93 -2.28 23.10
N ASP A 113 -0.24 -2.96 24.00
CA ASP A 113 -0.37 -4.40 24.12
C ASP A 113 -1.63 -4.81 24.88
N ARG A 114 -1.88 -6.11 24.95
CA ARG A 114 -3.04 -6.67 25.65
C ARG A 114 -3.06 -6.38 27.15
N ASP A 115 -1.91 -6.08 27.76
CA ASP A 115 -1.75 -5.76 29.17
C ASP A 115 -1.87 -4.25 29.44
N GLY A 116 -2.17 -3.45 28.39
CA GLY A 116 -2.33 -2.01 28.46
C GLY A 116 -1.03 -1.21 28.46
N LYS A 117 0.11 -1.86 28.20
CA LYS A 117 1.39 -1.16 28.07
C LYS A 117 1.49 -0.45 26.74
N SER A 118 1.91 0.79 26.79
CA SER A 118 2.05 1.65 25.61
C SER A 118 3.50 1.72 25.14
N PHE A 119 3.69 1.57 23.84
CA PHE A 119 4.97 1.70 23.14
C PHE A 119 4.84 2.82 22.12
N VAL A 120 5.83 3.70 22.07
CA VAL A 120 5.87 4.81 21.13
C VAL A 120 7.19 4.77 20.35
N THR A 121 7.09 4.91 19.04
CA THR A 121 8.24 5.08 18.14
C THR A 121 8.02 6.27 17.22
N MET A 122 9.11 6.88 16.77
CA MET A 122 9.12 8.03 15.84
C MET A 122 10.20 7.80 14.78
#